data_dacb9c68b9710c30f8480223efde3de7
#
_entry.id   dacb9c68b9710c30f8480223efde3de7
#
_cell.length_a   1.000
_cell.length_b   1.000
_cell.length_c   1.000
_cell.angle_alpha   90.00
_cell.angle_beta   90.00
_cell.angle_gamma   90.00
#
_symmetry.space_group_name_H-M   'P 1'
#
loop_
_entity.id
_entity.type
_entity.pdbx_description
1 polymer ?
#
loop_
_entity_poly.entity_id
_entity_poly.type
_entity_poly.pdbx_seq_one_letter_code
_entity_poly.pdbx_strand_id
1 'polypeptide(L)'
;MEKKMEKGELDAALAEEIRGRVLGEGFMKIVQTVRRNGQTFRISMRPIVLGDEMRYQAEMVDGGQVRVKNLDANGAAEGLEEIIAQKGARDLHLMTASGDLHVRVTRKGHVMATRSAAMDRAVKVQPHDRVKKTPLTSFDSAALLRVTGLADGEGRIRASMRGKYDQVNEFLKVVEEVVKGAGGGPSAQPFTVVDCGCGKAYLTLALYFYLTRAAGLADVTVVGIDRRPDVIAAAKKMAEQLDVAERVRFVQGDLAACGLPALSSPSQPLSRVDMVISLHACDTATDEALAKGVEWKARYILSAPCCQHELQKTIGASANTAFAGVLRHGILRERLCDILTDAFRAMILRILGFKTQVVEFVSPDATARNVLLRAEYGVKPGQGGTVAEYLNLRDAWHVTPWLETRLAARLAPYLARYE
;
A
#
# COMPACT_ATOMS: atom_id res chain seq x y z
N MET A 1 25.88 -56.52 7.01
CA MET A 1 26.74 -55.38 6.66
C MET A 1 25.95 -54.10 6.97
N GLU A 2 26.14 -53.52 8.13
CA GLU A 2 25.55 -52.23 8.48
C GLU A 2 26.18 -51.15 7.62
N LYS A 3 25.36 -50.52 6.80
CA LYS A 3 25.77 -49.37 5.97
C LYS A 3 26.06 -48.20 6.92
N LYS A 4 27.32 -47.83 7.07
CA LYS A 4 27.78 -46.71 7.89
C LYS A 4 27.12 -45.44 7.32
N MET A 5 26.11 -44.89 8.07
CA MET A 5 25.42 -43.65 7.67
C MET A 5 26.43 -42.50 7.49
N GLU A 6 26.35 -41.76 6.41
CA GLU A 6 27.08 -40.52 6.22
C GLU A 6 26.63 -39.47 7.25
N LYS A 7 27.55 -38.64 7.73
CA LYS A 7 27.26 -37.58 8.71
C LYS A 7 26.14 -36.65 8.17
N GLY A 8 24.97 -36.65 8.83
CA GLY A 8 23.87 -35.73 8.54
C GLY A 8 22.78 -36.32 7.63
N GLU A 9 22.82 -37.60 7.29
CA GLU A 9 21.72 -38.32 6.65
C GLU A 9 20.62 -38.63 7.67
N LEU A 10 19.33 -38.52 7.22
CA LEU A 10 18.20 -38.96 8.00
C LEU A 10 18.21 -40.49 8.08
N ASP A 11 17.90 -41.02 9.24
CA ASP A 11 17.72 -42.48 9.38
C ASP A 11 16.47 -42.96 8.65
N ALA A 12 16.41 -44.27 8.35
CA ALA A 12 15.29 -44.85 7.59
C ALA A 12 13.94 -44.68 8.30
N ALA A 13 13.93 -44.72 9.62
CA ALA A 13 12.69 -44.56 10.40
C ALA A 13 12.15 -43.12 10.33
N LEU A 14 13.04 -42.12 10.44
CA LEU A 14 12.65 -40.72 10.34
C LEU A 14 12.23 -40.36 8.92
N ALA A 15 12.93 -40.89 7.90
CA ALA A 15 12.55 -40.69 6.50
C ALA A 15 11.15 -41.26 6.23
N GLU A 16 10.82 -42.46 6.77
CA GLU A 16 9.51 -43.10 6.63
C GLU A 16 8.43 -42.30 7.36
N GLU A 17 8.73 -41.77 8.56
CA GLU A 17 7.81 -40.89 9.27
C GLU A 17 7.50 -39.60 8.44
N ILE A 18 8.49 -39.00 7.83
CA ILE A 18 8.30 -37.82 6.96
C ILE A 18 7.42 -38.16 5.76
N ARG A 19 7.69 -39.30 5.07
CA ARG A 19 6.86 -39.76 3.95
C ARG A 19 5.39 -39.97 4.37
N GLY A 20 5.17 -40.70 5.44
CA GLY A 20 3.84 -40.99 5.94
C GLY A 20 3.04 -39.72 6.30
N ARG A 21 3.70 -38.73 6.86
CA ARG A 21 3.05 -37.47 7.22
C ARG A 21 2.80 -36.53 6.01
N VAL A 22 3.67 -36.55 4.99
CA VAL A 22 3.51 -35.69 3.77
C VAL A 22 2.49 -36.29 2.81
N LEU A 23 2.48 -37.59 2.66
CA LEU A 23 1.54 -38.30 1.76
C LEU A 23 0.24 -38.67 2.45
N GLY A 24 0.14 -38.51 3.77
CA GLY A 24 -1.04 -38.77 4.57
C GLY A 24 -2.02 -37.59 4.62
N GLU A 25 -3.19 -37.90 5.21
CA GLU A 25 -4.20 -36.86 5.45
C GLU A 25 -3.71 -35.78 6.43
N GLY A 26 -4.08 -34.54 6.20
CA GLY A 26 -3.75 -33.42 7.09
C GLY A 26 -2.38 -32.81 6.88
N PHE A 27 -1.65 -33.15 5.82
CA PHE A 27 -0.43 -32.45 5.43
C PHE A 27 -0.70 -30.99 5.12
N MET A 28 0.09 -30.08 5.73
CA MET A 28 -0.06 -28.64 5.54
C MET A 28 1.12 -28.02 4.80
N LYS A 29 2.34 -28.33 5.23
CA LYS A 29 3.55 -27.77 4.63
C LYS A 29 4.79 -28.49 5.12
N ILE A 30 5.77 -28.67 4.25
CA ILE A 30 7.17 -28.99 4.61
C ILE A 30 8.08 -27.86 4.14
N VAL A 31 9.04 -27.50 5.00
CA VAL A 31 10.05 -26.48 4.70
C VAL A 31 11.40 -27.04 5.11
N GLN A 32 12.36 -27.01 4.21
CA GLN A 32 13.74 -27.41 4.49
C GLN A 32 14.71 -26.27 4.19
N THR A 33 15.65 -26.05 5.10
CA THR A 33 16.77 -25.16 4.91
C THR A 33 18.03 -25.98 4.66
N VAL A 34 18.67 -25.71 3.54
CA VAL A 34 19.90 -26.42 3.10
C VAL A 34 21.04 -25.42 3.04
N ARG A 35 22.22 -25.81 3.52
CA ARG A 35 23.45 -25.00 3.38
C ARG A 35 24.46 -25.74 2.52
N ARG A 36 24.79 -25.15 1.38
CA ARG A 36 25.74 -25.70 0.43
C ARG A 36 26.70 -24.60 -0.06
N ASN A 37 28.00 -24.84 -0.01
CA ASN A 37 29.04 -23.90 -0.46
C ASN A 37 28.90 -22.47 0.13
N GLY A 38 28.54 -22.37 1.42
CA GLY A 38 28.38 -21.08 2.09
C GLY A 38 27.02 -20.38 1.83
N GLN A 39 26.29 -20.81 0.83
CA GLN A 39 24.93 -20.29 0.49
C GLN A 39 23.83 -21.08 1.20
N THR A 40 22.72 -20.40 1.44
CA THR A 40 21.54 -20.99 2.07
C THR A 40 20.40 -21.04 1.07
N PHE A 41 19.87 -22.24 0.87
CA PHE A 41 18.70 -22.51 0.03
C PHE A 41 17.53 -22.87 0.91
N ARG A 42 16.33 -22.50 0.48
CA ARG A 42 15.09 -22.91 1.14
C ARG A 42 14.22 -23.66 0.13
N ILE A 43 13.85 -24.86 0.50
CA ILE A 43 12.91 -25.70 -0.27
C ILE A 43 11.63 -25.81 0.55
N SER A 44 10.47 -25.64 -0.09
CA SER A 44 9.20 -25.90 0.57
C SER A 44 8.21 -26.58 -0.36
N MET A 45 7.31 -27.40 0.21
CA MET A 45 6.21 -28.01 -0.51
C MET A 45 4.93 -27.91 0.32
N ARG A 46 3.81 -27.67 -0.33
CA ARG A 46 2.50 -27.58 0.30
C ARG A 46 1.39 -28.04 -0.65
N PRO A 47 0.27 -28.58 -0.13
CA PRO A 47 -0.89 -28.86 -0.95
C PRO A 47 -1.57 -27.56 -1.38
N ILE A 48 -2.07 -27.55 -2.61
CA ILE A 48 -2.87 -26.49 -3.22
C ILE A 48 -4.02 -27.10 -4.01
N VAL A 49 -5.09 -26.33 -4.23
CA VAL A 49 -6.13 -26.69 -5.20
C VAL A 49 -5.91 -25.85 -6.44
N LEU A 50 -5.72 -26.49 -7.59
CA LEU A 50 -5.59 -25.86 -8.89
C LEU A 50 -6.77 -26.31 -9.78
N GLY A 51 -7.74 -25.41 -10.02
CA GLY A 51 -9.06 -25.81 -10.51
C GLY A 51 -9.75 -26.70 -9.49
N ASP A 52 -10.23 -27.89 -9.90
CA ASP A 52 -10.87 -28.86 -9.00
C ASP A 52 -9.92 -29.99 -8.55
N GLU A 53 -8.63 -29.90 -8.91
CA GLU A 53 -7.64 -30.94 -8.61
C GLU A 53 -6.71 -30.54 -7.46
N MET A 54 -6.44 -31.49 -6.56
CA MET A 54 -5.39 -31.34 -5.56
C MET A 54 -4.01 -31.48 -6.23
N ARG A 55 -3.15 -30.52 -6.03
CA ARG A 55 -1.76 -30.48 -6.51
C ARG A 55 -0.84 -30.12 -5.35
N TYR A 56 0.46 -30.23 -5.55
CA TYR A 56 1.47 -29.83 -4.58
C TYR A 56 2.35 -28.76 -5.20
N GLN A 57 2.43 -27.62 -4.56
CA GLN A 57 3.33 -26.54 -4.97
C GLN A 57 4.68 -26.71 -4.26
N ALA A 58 5.71 -27.01 -5.04
CA ALA A 58 7.09 -27.03 -4.60
C ALA A 58 7.76 -25.70 -4.97
N GLU A 59 8.42 -25.07 -4.01
CA GLU A 59 9.11 -23.79 -4.16
C GLU A 59 10.56 -23.94 -3.69
N MET A 60 11.50 -23.49 -4.52
CA MET A 60 12.93 -23.40 -4.18
C MET A 60 13.36 -21.93 -4.27
N VAL A 61 13.95 -21.44 -3.18
CA VAL A 61 14.52 -20.09 -3.10
C VAL A 61 16.02 -20.20 -2.99
N ASP A 62 16.73 -19.63 -3.97
CA ASP A 62 18.19 -19.65 -4.10
C ASP A 62 18.69 -18.26 -4.46
N GLY A 63 19.52 -17.63 -3.59
CA GLY A 63 20.14 -16.34 -3.87
C GLY A 63 19.17 -15.23 -4.33
N GLY A 64 17.90 -15.26 -3.88
CA GLY A 64 16.84 -14.34 -4.29
C GLY A 64 16.06 -14.79 -5.52
N GLN A 65 16.45 -15.85 -6.21
CA GLN A 65 15.66 -16.46 -7.28
C GLN A 65 14.65 -17.45 -6.69
N VAL A 66 13.39 -17.35 -7.12
CA VAL A 66 12.30 -18.23 -6.72
C VAL A 66 11.92 -19.10 -7.91
N ARG A 67 11.98 -20.41 -7.75
CA ARG A 67 11.49 -21.40 -8.72
C ARG A 67 10.30 -22.12 -8.13
N VAL A 68 9.19 -22.15 -8.86
CA VAL A 68 7.94 -22.79 -8.41
C VAL A 68 7.55 -23.87 -9.42
N LYS A 69 7.16 -25.04 -8.91
CA LYS A 69 6.59 -26.14 -9.70
C LYS A 69 5.29 -26.59 -9.04
N ASN A 70 4.26 -26.84 -9.86
CA ASN A 70 3.03 -27.49 -9.39
C ASN A 70 3.07 -28.96 -9.82
N LEU A 71 3.05 -29.85 -8.85
CA LEU A 71 3.25 -31.28 -9.01
C LEU A 71 1.92 -32.00 -8.74
N ASP A 72 1.71 -33.12 -9.41
CA ASP A 72 0.69 -34.10 -9.02
C ASP A 72 1.17 -34.94 -7.82
N ALA A 73 0.40 -35.91 -7.39
CA ALA A 73 0.75 -36.75 -6.26
C ALA A 73 2.05 -37.54 -6.47
N ASN A 74 2.29 -38.05 -7.70
CA ASN A 74 3.50 -38.78 -8.04
C ASN A 74 4.73 -37.86 -8.05
N GLY A 75 4.62 -36.70 -8.69
CA GLY A 75 5.69 -35.70 -8.67
C GLY A 75 5.98 -35.15 -7.28
N ALA A 76 4.97 -35.07 -6.40
CA ALA A 76 5.15 -34.70 -5.01
C ALA A 76 5.93 -35.78 -4.22
N ALA A 77 5.67 -37.07 -4.48
CA ALA A 77 6.44 -38.15 -3.88
C ALA A 77 7.90 -38.12 -4.33
N GLU A 78 8.16 -37.91 -5.62
CA GLU A 78 9.54 -37.75 -6.15
C GLU A 78 10.23 -36.52 -5.53
N GLY A 79 9.56 -35.36 -5.49
CA GLY A 79 10.09 -34.14 -4.88
C GLY A 79 10.35 -34.27 -3.38
N LEU A 80 9.57 -35.11 -2.67
CA LEU A 80 9.80 -35.43 -1.27
C LEU A 80 11.06 -36.26 -1.08
N GLU A 81 11.32 -37.23 -1.97
CA GLU A 81 12.57 -38.01 -1.95
C GLU A 81 13.79 -37.08 -2.18
N GLU A 82 13.68 -36.11 -3.09
CA GLU A 82 14.72 -35.10 -3.28
C GLU A 82 14.96 -34.28 -1.99
N ILE A 83 13.90 -33.91 -1.27
CA ILE A 83 14.00 -33.18 0.02
C ILE A 83 14.68 -34.06 1.07
N ILE A 84 14.28 -35.32 1.20
CA ILE A 84 14.84 -36.27 2.19
C ILE A 84 16.32 -36.58 1.90
N ALA A 85 16.68 -36.75 0.63
CA ALA A 85 18.05 -37.09 0.20
C ALA A 85 19.00 -35.90 0.14
N GLN A 86 18.52 -34.68 0.45
CA GLN A 86 19.28 -33.45 0.24
C GLN A 86 20.52 -33.35 1.14
N LYS A 87 21.71 -33.40 0.55
CA LYS A 87 22.97 -33.18 1.27
C LYS A 87 23.07 -31.74 1.77
N GLY A 88 23.49 -31.56 3.03
CA GLY A 88 23.65 -30.25 3.65
C GLY A 88 22.37 -29.70 4.29
N ALA A 89 21.32 -30.51 4.45
CA ALA A 89 20.14 -30.16 5.22
C ALA A 89 20.51 -29.68 6.64
N ARG A 90 19.89 -28.64 7.12
CA ARG A 90 20.13 -28.06 8.46
C ARG A 90 18.90 -28.08 9.32
N ASP A 91 17.79 -27.68 8.76
CA ASP A 91 16.51 -27.62 9.43
C ASP A 91 15.42 -28.12 8.46
N LEU A 92 14.54 -29.01 8.94
CA LEU A 92 13.34 -29.43 8.25
C LEU A 92 12.18 -29.26 9.21
N HIS A 93 11.17 -28.51 8.79
CA HIS A 93 9.94 -28.33 9.55
C HIS A 93 8.76 -28.87 8.75
N LEU A 94 8.13 -29.89 9.25
CA LEU A 94 6.96 -30.53 8.69
C LEU A 94 5.75 -30.21 9.57
N MET A 95 4.75 -29.60 8.99
CA MET A 95 3.52 -29.18 9.64
C MET A 95 2.37 -30.06 9.16
N THR A 96 1.63 -30.64 10.11
CA THR A 96 0.45 -31.44 9.82
C THR A 96 -0.68 -31.10 10.81
N ALA A 97 -1.91 -31.52 10.49
CA ALA A 97 -3.05 -31.41 11.40
C ALA A 97 -2.85 -32.20 12.69
N SER A 98 -2.10 -33.33 12.63
CA SER A 98 -1.83 -34.20 13.77
C SER A 98 -0.64 -33.77 14.63
N GLY A 99 0.07 -32.71 14.26
CA GLY A 99 1.23 -32.18 14.96
C GLY A 99 2.42 -31.92 14.06
N ASP A 100 3.36 -31.13 14.54
CA ASP A 100 4.55 -30.74 13.77
C ASP A 100 5.74 -31.64 14.08
N LEU A 101 6.59 -31.86 13.07
CA LEU A 101 7.88 -32.52 13.20
C LEU A 101 8.98 -31.54 12.82
N HIS A 102 9.89 -31.26 13.74
CA HIS A 102 11.04 -30.42 13.49
C HIS A 102 12.31 -31.27 13.56
N VAL A 103 13.05 -31.33 12.46
CA VAL A 103 14.31 -32.08 12.37
C VAL A 103 15.44 -31.08 12.20
N ARG A 104 16.42 -31.14 13.08
CA ARG A 104 17.59 -30.28 13.07
C ARG A 104 18.87 -31.10 12.93
N VAL A 105 19.72 -30.71 12.00
CA VAL A 105 21.05 -31.30 11.82
C VAL A 105 22.11 -30.35 12.35
N THR A 106 22.84 -30.75 13.38
CA THR A 106 23.93 -29.96 13.98
C THR A 106 25.13 -29.85 13.04
N ARG A 107 26.05 -28.93 13.33
CA ARG A 107 27.30 -28.78 12.58
C ARG A 107 28.17 -30.05 12.66
N LYS A 108 28.01 -30.87 13.70
CA LYS A 108 28.72 -32.12 13.89
C LYS A 108 28.04 -33.31 13.18
N GLY A 109 26.89 -33.08 12.52
CA GLY A 109 26.13 -34.10 11.80
C GLY A 109 25.16 -34.90 12.68
N HIS A 110 24.91 -34.52 13.93
CA HIS A 110 23.89 -35.16 14.76
C HIS A 110 22.48 -34.70 14.33
N VAL A 111 21.59 -35.64 14.11
CA VAL A 111 20.17 -35.41 13.77
C VAL A 111 19.36 -35.41 15.07
N MET A 112 18.57 -34.35 15.25
CA MET A 112 17.64 -34.19 16.39
C MET A 112 16.24 -33.99 15.84
N ALA A 113 15.30 -34.82 16.25
CA ALA A 113 13.89 -34.74 15.87
C ALA A 113 13.04 -34.38 17.09
N THR A 114 12.29 -33.28 16.98
CA THR A 114 11.33 -32.81 17.99
C THR A 114 9.93 -32.89 17.43
N ARG A 115 9.00 -33.47 18.19
CA ARG A 115 7.60 -33.62 17.83
C ARG A 115 6.76 -32.74 18.75
N SER A 116 5.88 -31.92 18.19
CA SER A 116 4.91 -31.15 18.95
C SER A 116 3.50 -31.75 18.80
N ALA A 117 2.68 -31.62 19.84
CA ALA A 117 1.28 -32.01 19.77
C ALA A 117 0.51 -31.20 18.72
N ALA A 118 -0.61 -31.77 18.26
CA ALA A 118 -1.54 -31.05 17.39
C ALA A 118 -1.99 -29.76 18.09
N MET A 119 -1.77 -28.63 17.44
CA MET A 119 -2.54 -27.42 17.73
C MET A 119 -3.83 -27.55 16.92
N ASP A 120 -4.95 -27.03 17.44
CA ASP A 120 -6.25 -27.04 16.76
C ASP A 120 -6.19 -26.16 15.51
N ARG A 121 -5.55 -26.68 14.47
CA ARG A 121 -5.35 -26.01 13.17
C ARG A 121 -6.24 -26.69 12.15
N ALA A 122 -7.31 -26.03 11.76
CA ALA A 122 -8.07 -26.46 10.58
C ALA A 122 -7.14 -26.52 9.37
N VAL A 123 -7.07 -27.70 8.71
CA VAL A 123 -6.36 -27.88 7.44
C VAL A 123 -7.12 -27.08 6.38
N LYS A 124 -6.74 -25.83 6.17
CA LYS A 124 -7.23 -25.03 5.06
C LYS A 124 -6.29 -25.27 3.88
N VAL A 125 -6.61 -26.23 3.03
CA VAL A 125 -6.01 -26.31 1.70
C VAL A 125 -6.41 -25.01 0.98
N GLN A 126 -5.43 -24.15 0.73
CA GLN A 126 -5.71 -22.85 0.15
C GLN A 126 -5.80 -22.99 -1.38
N PRO A 127 -6.84 -22.44 -2.02
CA PRO A 127 -6.85 -22.36 -3.49
C PRO A 127 -5.57 -21.64 -3.95
N HIS A 128 -5.02 -22.09 -5.08
CA HIS A 128 -3.81 -21.53 -5.67
C HIS A 128 -3.98 -20.03 -5.96
N ASP A 129 -5.17 -19.66 -6.42
CA ASP A 129 -5.60 -18.28 -6.62
C ASP A 129 -6.21 -17.72 -5.32
N ARG A 130 -5.33 -17.42 -4.36
CA ARG A 130 -5.76 -16.63 -3.22
C ARG A 130 -6.07 -15.22 -3.69
N VAL A 131 -7.33 -14.91 -3.88
CA VAL A 131 -7.77 -13.52 -4.07
C VAL A 131 -7.30 -12.76 -2.83
N LYS A 132 -6.26 -11.94 -2.99
CA LYS A 132 -5.81 -11.06 -1.90
C LYS A 132 -7.02 -10.25 -1.47
N LYS A 133 -7.42 -10.35 -0.20
CA LYS A 133 -8.45 -9.47 0.33
C LYS A 133 -7.93 -8.04 0.23
N THR A 134 -8.47 -7.30 -0.69
CA THR A 134 -8.16 -5.88 -0.93
C THR A 134 -9.43 -5.06 -0.70
N PRO A 135 -9.33 -3.76 -0.46
CA PRO A 135 -10.52 -2.91 -0.31
C PRO A 135 -11.54 -3.08 -1.44
N LEU A 136 -11.09 -3.17 -2.70
CA LEU A 136 -12.00 -3.37 -3.85
C LEU A 136 -12.61 -4.77 -3.92
N THR A 137 -12.11 -5.76 -3.17
CA THR A 137 -12.71 -7.10 -3.06
C THR A 137 -13.59 -7.26 -1.81
N SER A 138 -13.69 -6.22 -0.97
CA SER A 138 -14.51 -6.25 0.26
C SER A 138 -16.00 -6.00 0.01
N PHE A 139 -16.36 -5.59 -1.21
CA PHE A 139 -17.74 -5.37 -1.67
C PHE A 139 -17.87 -5.77 -3.15
N ASP A 140 -19.10 -5.85 -3.65
CA ASP A 140 -19.33 -6.08 -5.09
C ASP A 140 -18.87 -4.86 -5.89
N SER A 141 -17.70 -4.96 -6.50
CA SER A 141 -17.06 -3.94 -7.33
C SER A 141 -17.15 -4.22 -8.84
N ALA A 142 -17.84 -5.27 -9.27
CA ALA A 142 -17.83 -5.72 -10.67
C ALA A 142 -18.29 -4.64 -11.66
N ALA A 143 -19.37 -3.93 -11.36
CA ALA A 143 -19.87 -2.84 -12.20
C ALA A 143 -18.87 -1.67 -12.25
N LEU A 144 -18.34 -1.25 -11.08
CA LEU A 144 -17.32 -0.22 -10.96
C LEU A 144 -16.09 -0.54 -11.82
N LEU A 145 -15.54 -1.74 -11.72
CA LEU A 145 -14.33 -2.14 -12.41
C LEU A 145 -14.52 -2.18 -13.93
N ARG A 146 -15.71 -2.58 -14.40
CA ARG A 146 -16.05 -2.57 -15.83
C ARG A 146 -16.24 -1.15 -16.36
N VAL A 147 -17.04 -0.33 -15.70
CA VAL A 147 -17.35 1.05 -16.13
C VAL A 147 -16.09 1.91 -16.15
N THR A 148 -15.21 1.77 -15.17
CA THR A 148 -13.92 2.46 -15.14
C THR A 148 -12.89 1.87 -16.12
N GLY A 149 -13.17 0.73 -16.73
CA GLY A 149 -12.26 0.04 -17.65
C GLY A 149 -11.05 -0.61 -16.97
N LEU A 150 -11.07 -0.75 -15.63
CA LEU A 150 -10.07 -1.50 -14.87
C LEU A 150 -10.18 -3.01 -15.16
N ALA A 151 -11.40 -3.52 -15.37
CA ALA A 151 -11.65 -4.90 -15.79
C ALA A 151 -12.17 -4.99 -17.21
N ASP A 152 -12.05 -6.17 -17.81
CA ASP A 152 -12.66 -6.54 -19.07
C ASP A 152 -14.15 -6.94 -18.91
N GLY A 153 -14.80 -7.35 -20.01
CA GLY A 153 -16.20 -7.80 -20.01
C GLY A 153 -16.47 -9.02 -19.11
N GLU A 154 -15.45 -9.84 -18.88
CA GLU A 154 -15.51 -11.06 -18.07
C GLU A 154 -15.15 -10.78 -16.57
N GLY A 155 -14.88 -9.52 -16.24
CA GLY A 155 -14.53 -9.10 -14.86
C GLY A 155 -13.06 -9.31 -14.47
N ARG A 156 -12.18 -9.69 -15.42
CA ARG A 156 -10.75 -9.87 -15.16
C ARG A 156 -10.02 -8.52 -15.24
N ILE A 157 -9.16 -8.24 -14.28
CA ILE A 157 -8.37 -7.00 -14.29
C ILE A 157 -7.44 -7.01 -15.50
N ARG A 158 -7.56 -5.98 -16.35
CA ARG A 158 -6.72 -5.82 -17.54
C ARG A 158 -5.26 -5.69 -17.16
N ALA A 159 -4.36 -6.40 -17.84
CA ALA A 159 -2.92 -6.36 -17.56
C ALA A 159 -2.36 -4.93 -17.59
N SER A 160 -2.78 -4.10 -18.56
CA SER A 160 -2.40 -2.69 -18.68
C SER A 160 -2.94 -1.78 -17.55
N MET A 161 -3.94 -2.23 -16.80
CA MET A 161 -4.57 -1.49 -15.71
C MET A 161 -4.21 -2.04 -14.33
N ARG A 162 -3.40 -3.10 -14.26
CA ARG A 162 -3.02 -3.74 -12.98
C ARG A 162 -2.39 -2.73 -12.01
N GLY A 163 -1.40 -1.97 -12.45
CA GLY A 163 -0.75 -0.96 -11.60
C GLY A 163 -1.72 0.09 -11.06
N LYS A 164 -2.73 0.49 -11.88
CA LYS A 164 -3.75 1.44 -11.43
C LYS A 164 -4.72 0.81 -10.43
N TYR A 165 -5.12 -0.43 -10.66
CA TYR A 165 -5.95 -1.20 -9.72
C TYR A 165 -5.24 -1.35 -8.35
N ASP A 166 -3.97 -1.73 -8.36
CA ASP A 166 -3.18 -1.89 -7.15
C ASP A 166 -3.02 -0.56 -6.42
N GLN A 167 -2.73 0.55 -7.14
CA GLN A 167 -2.63 1.88 -6.56
C GLN A 167 -3.93 2.35 -5.87
N VAL A 168 -5.09 2.11 -6.51
CA VAL A 168 -6.39 2.43 -5.91
C VAL A 168 -6.61 1.62 -4.63
N ASN A 169 -6.30 0.31 -4.64
CA ASN A 169 -6.41 -0.52 -3.44
C ASN A 169 -5.52 -0.05 -2.30
N GLU A 170 -4.25 0.30 -2.59
CA GLU A 170 -3.33 0.78 -1.56
C GLU A 170 -3.80 2.12 -0.96
N PHE A 171 -4.31 3.04 -1.80
CA PHE A 171 -4.88 4.29 -1.30
C PHE A 171 -6.12 4.03 -0.42
N LEU A 172 -7.00 3.13 -0.83
CA LEU A 172 -8.17 2.76 -0.04
C LEU A 172 -7.82 2.11 1.31
N LYS A 173 -6.70 1.41 1.44
CA LYS A 173 -6.21 0.93 2.74
C LYS A 173 -5.88 2.08 3.69
N VAL A 174 -5.25 3.14 3.18
CA VAL A 174 -4.99 4.34 3.99
C VAL A 174 -6.29 5.00 4.42
N VAL A 175 -7.28 5.09 3.52
CA VAL A 175 -8.62 5.58 3.86
C VAL A 175 -9.28 4.71 4.94
N GLU A 176 -9.16 3.38 4.83
CA GLU A 176 -9.67 2.43 5.82
C GLU A 176 -9.13 2.70 7.22
N GLU A 177 -7.82 2.90 7.34
CA GLU A 177 -7.18 3.23 8.62
C GLU A 177 -7.69 4.56 9.19
N VAL A 178 -7.86 5.58 8.34
CA VAL A 178 -8.38 6.89 8.75
C VAL A 178 -9.81 6.79 9.26
N VAL A 179 -10.68 6.11 8.52
CA VAL A 179 -12.10 5.98 8.87
C VAL A 179 -12.27 5.12 10.12
N LYS A 180 -11.53 4.03 10.28
CA LYS A 180 -11.55 3.19 11.50
C LYS A 180 -11.04 3.95 12.72
N GLY A 181 -9.97 4.73 12.58
CA GLY A 181 -9.41 5.57 13.64
C GLY A 181 -10.37 6.68 14.11
N ALA A 182 -11.29 7.08 13.25
CA ALA A 182 -12.33 8.08 13.56
C ALA A 182 -13.49 7.56 14.44
N GLY A 183 -13.42 6.31 14.91
CA GLY A 183 -14.50 5.65 15.64
C GLY A 183 -15.41 4.82 14.72
N GLY A 184 -14.80 4.28 13.66
CA GLY A 184 -15.39 3.55 12.55
C GLY A 184 -16.60 2.68 12.92
N GLY A 185 -17.77 3.16 12.53
CA GLY A 185 -19.06 2.49 12.61
C GLY A 185 -20.02 3.20 11.68
N PRO A 186 -21.24 2.66 11.44
CA PRO A 186 -22.25 3.31 10.64
C PRO A 186 -22.52 4.71 11.22
N SER A 187 -21.98 5.76 10.59
CA SER A 187 -22.25 7.14 10.98
C SER A 187 -23.43 7.64 10.15
N ALA A 188 -24.48 8.10 10.83
CA ALA A 188 -25.60 8.80 10.19
C ALA A 188 -25.21 10.25 9.81
N GLN A 189 -24.04 10.74 10.20
CA GLN A 189 -23.56 12.08 9.87
C GLN A 189 -23.12 12.12 8.40
N PRO A 190 -23.49 13.17 7.65
CA PRO A 190 -22.98 13.37 6.29
C PRO A 190 -21.46 13.39 6.27
N PHE A 191 -20.86 12.68 5.29
CA PHE A 191 -19.42 12.63 5.08
C PHE A 191 -19.08 13.11 3.67
N THR A 192 -18.44 14.26 3.58
CA THR A 192 -18.11 14.90 2.31
C THR A 192 -16.63 14.75 2.00
N VAL A 193 -16.34 14.22 0.81
CA VAL A 193 -14.98 14.09 0.27
C VAL A 193 -14.81 14.96 -0.97
N VAL A 194 -13.68 15.65 -1.06
CA VAL A 194 -13.29 16.37 -2.29
C VAL A 194 -12.00 15.76 -2.82
N ASP A 195 -12.05 15.31 -4.09
CA ASP A 195 -10.91 14.77 -4.83
C ASP A 195 -10.33 15.84 -5.75
N CYS A 196 -9.19 16.39 -5.35
CA CYS A 196 -8.49 17.46 -6.02
C CYS A 196 -7.57 16.92 -7.12
N GLY A 197 -7.95 17.13 -8.38
CA GLY A 197 -7.29 16.54 -9.53
C GLY A 197 -7.76 15.11 -9.80
N CYS A 198 -9.09 14.90 -9.83
CA CYS A 198 -9.69 13.56 -9.91
C CYS A 198 -9.33 12.77 -11.18
N GLY A 199 -8.83 13.42 -12.22
CA GLY A 199 -8.41 12.79 -13.44
C GLY A 199 -9.50 11.88 -14.02
N LYS A 200 -9.16 10.65 -14.37
CA LYS A 200 -10.11 9.66 -14.92
C LYS A 200 -11.07 9.06 -13.88
N ALA A 201 -11.21 9.67 -12.71
CA ALA A 201 -12.16 9.33 -11.65
C ALA A 201 -12.09 7.90 -11.08
N TYR A 202 -11.03 7.13 -11.35
CA TYR A 202 -10.90 5.76 -10.82
C TYR A 202 -10.97 5.73 -9.29
N LEU A 203 -10.19 6.62 -8.66
CA LEU A 203 -10.13 6.71 -7.20
C LEU A 203 -11.42 7.33 -6.63
N THR A 204 -11.91 8.40 -7.24
CA THR A 204 -13.13 9.11 -6.82
C THR A 204 -14.32 8.17 -6.69
N LEU A 205 -14.56 7.37 -7.74
CA LEU A 205 -15.66 6.39 -7.79
C LEU A 205 -15.40 5.22 -6.84
N ALA A 206 -14.18 4.67 -6.83
CA ALA A 206 -13.81 3.58 -5.95
C ALA A 206 -13.95 3.95 -4.46
N LEU A 207 -13.58 5.18 -4.11
CA LEU A 207 -13.70 5.71 -2.76
C LEU A 207 -15.16 5.82 -2.31
N TYR A 208 -16.04 6.33 -3.16
CA TYR A 208 -17.46 6.39 -2.86
C TYR A 208 -18.04 5.00 -2.55
N PHE A 209 -17.80 4.02 -3.42
CA PHE A 209 -18.27 2.66 -3.21
C PHE A 209 -17.66 2.00 -1.98
N TYR A 210 -16.37 2.24 -1.72
CA TYR A 210 -15.73 1.74 -0.52
C TYR A 210 -16.35 2.32 0.75
N LEU A 211 -16.51 3.64 0.82
CA LEU A 211 -17.07 4.32 1.99
C LEU A 211 -18.51 3.87 2.28
N THR A 212 -19.33 3.73 1.25
CA THR A 212 -20.75 3.35 1.40
C THR A 212 -20.94 1.86 1.63
N ARG A 213 -20.25 0.99 0.88
CA ARG A 213 -20.52 -0.46 0.86
C ARG A 213 -19.63 -1.26 1.79
N ALA A 214 -18.39 -0.82 2.01
CA ALA A 214 -17.42 -1.54 2.85
C ALA A 214 -17.25 -0.88 4.22
N ALA A 215 -17.13 0.46 4.28
CA ALA A 215 -16.96 1.20 5.54
C ALA A 215 -18.29 1.51 6.24
N GLY A 216 -19.44 1.32 5.57
CA GLY A 216 -20.77 1.43 6.16
C GLY A 216 -21.24 2.86 6.44
N LEU A 217 -20.68 3.87 5.77
CA LEU A 217 -21.14 5.26 5.91
C LEU A 217 -22.43 5.46 5.11
N ALA A 218 -23.50 5.90 5.78
CA ALA A 218 -24.83 5.97 5.17
C ALA A 218 -25.01 7.17 4.22
N ASP A 219 -24.42 8.31 4.54
CA ASP A 219 -24.58 9.56 3.79
C ASP A 219 -23.22 10.09 3.33
N VAL A 220 -22.79 9.66 2.15
CA VAL A 220 -21.50 10.04 1.54
C VAL A 220 -21.73 10.87 0.29
N THR A 221 -21.04 11.99 0.20
CA THR A 221 -20.95 12.81 -1.01
C THR A 221 -19.49 12.93 -1.43
N VAL A 222 -19.19 12.67 -2.70
CA VAL A 222 -17.84 12.82 -3.26
C VAL A 222 -17.88 13.81 -4.42
N VAL A 223 -16.99 14.80 -4.40
CA VAL A 223 -16.86 15.79 -5.48
C VAL A 223 -15.46 15.71 -6.06
N GLY A 224 -15.34 15.32 -7.32
CA GLY A 224 -14.09 15.35 -8.08
C GLY A 224 -13.92 16.66 -8.83
N ILE A 225 -12.71 17.25 -8.76
CA ILE A 225 -12.36 18.49 -9.48
C ILE A 225 -11.22 18.18 -10.44
N ASP A 226 -11.34 18.58 -11.69
CA ASP A 226 -10.24 18.59 -12.67
C ASP A 226 -10.41 19.76 -13.63
N ARG A 227 -9.32 20.30 -14.14
CA ARG A 227 -9.35 21.42 -15.10
C ARG A 227 -9.73 21.00 -16.52
N ARG A 228 -9.58 19.71 -16.85
CA ARG A 228 -9.77 19.19 -18.21
C ARG A 228 -11.22 18.83 -18.47
N PRO A 229 -11.89 19.49 -19.44
CA PRO A 229 -13.29 19.28 -19.71
C PRO A 229 -13.65 17.86 -20.22
N ASP A 230 -12.76 17.28 -21.04
CA ASP A 230 -12.91 15.94 -21.59
C ASP A 230 -12.93 14.87 -20.50
N VAL A 231 -12.05 15.02 -19.51
CA VAL A 231 -11.95 14.11 -18.36
C VAL A 231 -13.20 14.22 -17.46
N ILE A 232 -13.67 15.44 -17.21
CA ILE A 232 -14.87 15.67 -16.42
C ILE A 232 -16.11 15.13 -17.13
N ALA A 233 -16.24 15.31 -18.44
CA ALA A 233 -17.35 14.75 -19.21
C ALA A 233 -17.36 13.20 -19.13
N ALA A 234 -16.20 12.56 -19.27
CA ALA A 234 -16.08 11.12 -19.14
C ALA A 234 -16.42 10.63 -17.70
N ALA A 235 -15.96 11.35 -16.68
CA ALA A 235 -16.24 11.03 -15.28
C ALA A 235 -17.74 11.13 -14.94
N LYS A 236 -18.43 12.18 -15.43
CA LYS A 236 -19.87 12.32 -15.28
C LYS A 236 -20.63 11.15 -15.89
N LYS A 237 -20.28 10.77 -17.13
CA LYS A 237 -20.87 9.61 -17.79
C LYS A 237 -20.69 8.31 -17.01
N MET A 238 -19.51 8.10 -16.40
CA MET A 238 -19.28 6.93 -15.54
C MET A 238 -20.14 6.96 -14.28
N ALA A 239 -20.33 8.12 -13.66
CA ALA A 239 -21.21 8.25 -12.49
C ALA A 239 -22.68 7.97 -12.83
N GLU A 240 -23.16 8.42 -14.01
CA GLU A 240 -24.48 8.11 -14.54
C GLU A 240 -24.65 6.60 -14.80
N GLN A 241 -23.67 5.96 -15.44
CA GLN A 241 -23.69 4.51 -15.70
C GLN A 241 -23.70 3.66 -14.43
N LEU A 242 -23.16 4.19 -13.33
CA LEU A 242 -23.14 3.53 -12.03
C LEU A 242 -24.30 3.93 -11.12
N ASP A 243 -25.22 4.76 -11.60
CA ASP A 243 -26.39 5.29 -10.85
C ASP A 243 -25.97 5.98 -9.53
N VAL A 244 -24.88 6.77 -9.59
CA VAL A 244 -24.35 7.49 -8.42
C VAL A 244 -24.19 9.00 -8.66
N ALA A 245 -24.69 9.53 -9.78
CA ALA A 245 -24.50 10.92 -10.21
C ALA A 245 -25.02 11.96 -9.18
N GLU A 246 -26.03 11.60 -8.39
CA GLU A 246 -26.56 12.44 -7.30
C GLU A 246 -25.54 12.58 -6.14
N ARG A 247 -24.74 11.57 -5.90
CA ARG A 247 -23.80 11.50 -4.77
C ARG A 247 -22.33 11.68 -5.17
N VAL A 248 -21.99 11.39 -6.43
CA VAL A 248 -20.63 11.55 -6.96
C VAL A 248 -20.68 12.55 -8.09
N ARG A 249 -20.19 13.75 -7.84
CA ARG A 249 -20.26 14.86 -8.78
C ARG A 249 -18.88 15.23 -9.29
N PHE A 250 -18.84 15.77 -10.51
CA PHE A 250 -17.59 16.21 -11.13
C PHE A 250 -17.71 17.65 -11.59
N VAL A 251 -16.76 18.49 -11.15
CA VAL A 251 -16.71 19.92 -11.41
C VAL A 251 -15.47 20.24 -12.24
N GLN A 252 -15.68 20.89 -13.36
CA GLN A 252 -14.57 21.45 -14.12
C GLN A 252 -14.12 22.76 -13.46
N GLY A 253 -12.86 22.88 -13.11
CA GLY A 253 -12.34 24.08 -12.52
C GLY A 253 -10.86 24.03 -12.17
N ASP A 254 -10.30 25.21 -11.96
CA ASP A 254 -8.98 25.36 -11.36
C ASP A 254 -9.12 25.29 -9.85
N LEU A 255 -8.27 24.46 -9.21
CA LEU A 255 -8.28 24.31 -7.75
C LEU A 255 -8.09 25.63 -7.02
N ALA A 256 -7.20 26.50 -7.50
CA ALA A 256 -6.92 27.77 -6.86
C ALA A 256 -8.18 28.65 -6.76
N ALA A 257 -9.00 28.67 -7.81
CA ALA A 257 -10.21 29.48 -7.89
C ALA A 257 -11.46 28.77 -7.27
N CYS A 258 -11.39 27.47 -7.00
CA CYS A 258 -12.54 26.70 -6.58
C CYS A 258 -12.87 26.93 -5.10
N GLY A 259 -14.09 27.39 -4.81
CA GLY A 259 -14.65 27.55 -3.47
C GLY A 259 -15.79 26.57 -3.20
N LEU A 260 -16.19 26.38 -1.93
CA LEU A 260 -17.30 25.49 -1.56
C LEU A 260 -18.61 25.75 -2.32
N PRO A 261 -19.01 27.03 -2.60
CA PRO A 261 -20.20 27.29 -3.39
C PRO A 261 -20.16 26.68 -4.80
N ALA A 262 -18.99 26.67 -5.44
CA ALA A 262 -18.80 26.06 -6.76
C ALA A 262 -18.90 24.53 -6.74
N LEU A 263 -18.67 23.92 -5.60
CA LEU A 263 -18.80 22.47 -5.36
C LEU A 263 -20.19 22.04 -4.95
N SER A 264 -21.05 23.00 -4.60
CA SER A 264 -22.42 22.76 -4.17
C SER A 264 -23.35 22.53 -5.36
N SER A 265 -24.45 21.84 -5.15
CA SER A 265 -25.59 21.83 -6.07
C SER A 265 -26.83 22.32 -5.35
N PRO A 266 -27.88 22.78 -6.08
CA PRO A 266 -29.14 23.20 -5.45
C PRO A 266 -29.76 22.12 -4.55
N SER A 267 -29.61 20.86 -4.92
CA SER A 267 -30.10 19.71 -4.17
C SER A 267 -29.16 19.29 -3.01
N GLN A 268 -27.91 19.70 -3.05
CA GLN A 268 -26.89 19.33 -2.04
C GLN A 268 -25.89 20.47 -1.81
N PRO A 269 -26.26 21.46 -0.99
CA PRO A 269 -25.33 22.51 -0.59
C PRO A 269 -24.23 21.93 0.29
N LEU A 270 -22.97 22.21 -0.04
CA LEU A 270 -21.82 21.80 0.76
C LEU A 270 -21.47 22.89 1.77
N SER A 271 -21.68 22.61 3.03
CA SER A 271 -21.29 23.48 4.15
C SER A 271 -19.98 23.08 4.79
N ARG A 272 -19.52 21.86 4.55
CA ARG A 272 -18.36 21.24 5.20
C ARG A 272 -17.70 20.24 4.27
N VAL A 273 -16.39 20.09 4.40
CA VAL A 273 -15.60 19.02 3.79
C VAL A 273 -14.94 18.22 4.92
N ASP A 274 -15.15 16.91 4.95
CA ASP A 274 -14.54 16.05 5.96
C ASP A 274 -13.18 15.53 5.54
N MET A 275 -13.04 15.24 4.25
CA MET A 275 -11.80 14.70 3.70
C MET A 275 -11.46 15.37 2.37
N VAL A 276 -10.22 15.81 2.24
CA VAL A 276 -9.63 16.19 0.95
C VAL A 276 -8.65 15.10 0.54
N ILE A 277 -8.79 14.62 -0.69
CA ILE A 277 -7.84 13.68 -1.27
C ILE A 277 -7.21 14.27 -2.52
N SER A 278 -5.98 13.86 -2.82
CA SER A 278 -5.28 14.22 -4.04
C SER A 278 -4.30 13.11 -4.40
N LEU A 279 -4.59 12.42 -5.50
CA LEU A 279 -3.72 11.38 -6.05
C LEU A 279 -3.32 11.79 -7.47
N HIS A 280 -2.09 12.20 -7.71
CA HIS A 280 -1.58 12.68 -8.99
C HIS A 280 -1.86 14.17 -9.33
N ALA A 281 -2.13 15.02 -8.35
CA ALA A 281 -1.92 16.44 -8.56
C ALA A 281 -0.41 16.70 -8.66
N CYS A 282 0.05 17.26 -9.78
CA CYS A 282 1.47 17.46 -10.02
C CYS A 282 1.94 18.81 -9.48
N ASP A 283 3.16 18.84 -8.90
CA ASP A 283 3.87 20.05 -8.49
C ASP A 283 3.01 20.90 -7.53
N THR A 284 2.84 22.19 -7.82
CA THR A 284 2.07 23.14 -7.01
C THR A 284 0.56 22.84 -6.94
N ALA A 285 0.01 22.01 -7.83
CA ALA A 285 -1.37 21.54 -7.69
C ALA A 285 -1.58 20.65 -6.46
N THR A 286 -0.54 19.93 -6.02
CA THR A 286 -0.55 19.24 -4.71
C THR A 286 -0.70 20.26 -3.58
N ASP A 287 0.08 21.35 -3.63
CA ASP A 287 0.05 22.39 -2.60
C ASP A 287 -1.29 23.12 -2.58
N GLU A 288 -1.93 23.34 -3.75
CA GLU A 288 -3.30 23.85 -3.81
C GLU A 288 -4.30 22.91 -3.14
N ALA A 289 -4.19 21.59 -3.36
CA ALA A 289 -5.07 20.63 -2.70
C ALA A 289 -4.90 20.66 -1.17
N LEU A 290 -3.65 20.75 -0.68
CA LEU A 290 -3.36 20.90 0.75
C LEU A 290 -3.91 22.22 1.29
N ALA A 291 -3.72 23.32 0.56
CA ALA A 291 -4.24 24.64 0.95
C ALA A 291 -5.77 24.64 1.01
N LYS A 292 -6.45 24.01 0.04
CA LYS A 292 -7.91 23.82 0.09
C LYS A 292 -8.36 22.99 1.28
N GLY A 293 -7.65 21.93 1.63
CA GLY A 293 -7.92 21.16 2.84
C GLY A 293 -7.89 22.02 4.11
N VAL A 294 -6.90 22.90 4.21
CA VAL A 294 -6.78 23.87 5.31
C VAL A 294 -7.89 24.93 5.25
N GLU A 295 -8.17 25.49 4.08
CA GLU A 295 -9.20 26.53 3.87
C GLU A 295 -10.61 26.02 4.19
N TRP A 296 -10.94 24.83 3.74
CA TRP A 296 -12.25 24.18 3.99
C TRP A 296 -12.35 23.55 5.37
N LYS A 297 -11.28 23.65 6.20
CA LYS A 297 -11.22 23.04 7.53
C LYS A 297 -11.51 21.54 7.49
N ALA A 298 -10.98 20.86 6.47
CA ALA A 298 -11.15 19.42 6.35
C ALA A 298 -10.52 18.72 7.57
N ARG A 299 -11.21 17.70 8.07
CA ARG A 299 -10.68 16.89 9.17
C ARG A 299 -9.50 16.05 8.70
N TYR A 300 -9.57 15.54 7.47
CA TYR A 300 -8.56 14.68 6.88
C TYR A 300 -8.04 15.24 5.56
N ILE A 301 -6.73 15.16 5.36
CA ILE A 301 -6.08 15.45 4.08
C ILE A 301 -5.20 14.25 3.75
N LEU A 302 -5.42 13.62 2.58
CA LEU A 302 -4.65 12.50 2.07
C LEU A 302 -4.10 12.89 0.69
N SER A 303 -2.81 13.10 0.58
CA SER A 303 -2.20 13.55 -0.66
C SER A 303 -1.01 12.69 -1.04
N ALA A 304 -1.01 12.16 -2.27
CA ALA A 304 0.09 11.40 -2.83
C ALA A 304 0.73 12.17 -3.99
N PRO A 305 1.76 12.99 -3.71
CA PRO A 305 2.45 13.77 -4.72
C PRO A 305 3.23 12.86 -5.65
N CYS A 306 3.19 13.15 -6.96
CA CYS A 306 3.92 12.37 -7.97
C CYS A 306 5.08 13.13 -8.61
N CYS A 307 5.11 14.44 -8.53
CA CYS A 307 6.17 15.30 -9.06
C CYS A 307 6.29 16.56 -8.21
N GLN A 308 7.53 16.97 -7.92
CA GLN A 308 7.87 18.19 -7.17
C GLN A 308 8.98 18.91 -7.92
N HIS A 309 8.66 19.94 -8.68
CA HIS A 309 9.62 20.67 -9.48
C HIS A 309 9.85 22.11 -8.99
N GLU A 310 9.04 22.58 -8.05
CA GLU A 310 9.08 23.95 -7.56
C GLU A 310 10.43 24.25 -6.90
N LEU A 311 10.84 23.51 -5.88
CA LEU A 311 12.13 23.71 -5.20
C LEU A 311 13.33 23.40 -6.09
N GLN A 312 13.19 22.56 -7.11
CA GLN A 312 14.28 22.27 -8.03
C GLN A 312 14.70 23.50 -8.85
N LYS A 313 13.80 24.48 -9.05
CA LYS A 313 14.07 25.72 -9.77
C LYS A 313 14.86 26.71 -8.91
N THR A 314 14.70 26.65 -7.59
CA THR A 314 15.33 27.55 -6.62
C THR A 314 16.60 26.98 -6.03
N ILE A 315 16.66 25.67 -5.77
CA ILE A 315 17.83 24.99 -5.21
C ILE A 315 18.85 24.67 -6.30
N GLY A 316 19.81 25.58 -6.50
CA GLY A 316 20.93 25.40 -7.42
C GLY A 316 22.03 24.48 -6.87
N ALA A 317 23.04 24.19 -7.71
CA ALA A 317 24.16 23.31 -7.34
C ALA A 317 25.02 23.84 -6.17
N SER A 318 24.99 25.13 -5.91
CA SER A 318 25.75 25.84 -4.86
C SER A 318 24.88 26.34 -3.70
N ALA A 319 23.60 25.97 -3.66
CA ALA A 319 22.65 26.48 -2.66
C ALA A 319 23.04 26.12 -1.20
N ASN A 320 23.73 24.99 -1.02
CA ASN A 320 24.18 24.58 0.30
C ASN A 320 25.54 23.87 0.19
N THR A 321 26.57 24.43 0.80
CA THR A 321 27.97 23.94 0.70
C THR A 321 28.13 22.55 1.31
N ALA A 322 27.42 22.24 2.40
CA ALA A 322 27.46 20.92 3.04
C ALA A 322 26.87 19.82 2.12
N PHE A 323 25.99 20.18 1.20
CA PHE A 323 25.36 19.26 0.25
C PHE A 323 25.91 19.39 -1.19
N ALA A 324 27.02 20.12 -1.39
CA ALA A 324 27.59 20.35 -2.73
C ALA A 324 27.85 19.04 -3.50
N GLY A 325 28.28 17.97 -2.80
CA GLY A 325 28.48 16.64 -3.39
C GLY A 325 27.18 16.00 -3.94
N VAL A 326 26.04 16.25 -3.32
CA VAL A 326 24.72 15.77 -3.75
C VAL A 326 24.17 16.64 -4.86
N LEU A 327 24.23 17.96 -4.66
CA LEU A 327 23.61 18.96 -5.55
C LEU A 327 24.23 19.03 -6.96
N ARG A 328 25.52 18.61 -7.11
CA ARG A 328 26.17 18.53 -8.42
C ARG A 328 25.58 17.49 -9.36
N HIS A 329 24.89 16.48 -8.82
CA HIS A 329 24.29 15.41 -9.59
C HIS A 329 22.78 15.67 -9.77
N GLY A 330 22.33 15.90 -11.01
CA GLY A 330 20.92 16.27 -11.29
C GLY A 330 19.89 15.35 -10.66
N ILE A 331 20.09 14.03 -10.77
CA ILE A 331 19.15 13.04 -10.19
C ILE A 331 19.12 13.08 -8.66
N LEU A 332 20.27 13.30 -8.00
CA LEU A 332 20.32 13.38 -6.54
C LEU A 332 19.71 14.69 -6.04
N ARG A 333 19.94 15.79 -6.77
CA ARG A 333 19.31 17.08 -6.49
C ARG A 333 17.78 17.00 -6.61
N GLU A 334 17.27 16.36 -7.68
CA GLU A 334 15.84 16.14 -7.86
C GLU A 334 15.24 15.39 -6.67
N ARG A 335 15.81 14.25 -6.30
CA ARG A 335 15.32 13.45 -5.16
C ARG A 335 15.38 14.19 -3.83
N LEU A 336 16.43 14.98 -3.61
CA LEU A 336 16.55 15.80 -2.41
C LEU A 336 15.48 16.89 -2.36
N CYS A 337 15.20 17.54 -3.49
CA CYS A 337 14.13 18.53 -3.58
C CYS A 337 12.75 17.90 -3.35
N ASP A 338 12.50 16.69 -3.84
CA ASP A 338 11.27 15.94 -3.56
C ASP A 338 11.11 15.72 -2.03
N ILE A 339 12.16 15.26 -1.34
CA ILE A 339 12.16 15.04 0.11
C ILE A 339 11.93 16.36 0.87
N LEU A 340 12.61 17.42 0.50
CA LEU A 340 12.46 18.72 1.14
C LEU A 340 11.05 19.28 0.95
N THR A 341 10.49 19.18 -0.26
CA THR A 341 9.12 19.64 -0.54
C THR A 341 8.10 18.92 0.34
N ASP A 342 8.18 17.60 0.44
CA ASP A 342 7.24 16.83 1.27
C ASP A 342 7.45 17.07 2.77
N ALA A 343 8.70 17.29 3.21
CA ALA A 343 8.99 17.69 4.59
C ALA A 343 8.38 19.07 4.91
N PHE A 344 8.53 20.06 4.05
CA PHE A 344 7.91 21.38 4.23
C PHE A 344 6.39 21.30 4.27
N ARG A 345 5.76 20.53 3.36
CA ARG A 345 4.31 20.29 3.37
C ARG A 345 3.84 19.72 4.70
N ALA A 346 4.53 18.68 5.20
CA ALA A 346 4.20 18.05 6.48
C ALA A 346 4.34 19.02 7.65
N MET A 347 5.43 19.81 7.70
CA MET A 347 5.67 20.78 8.78
C MET A 347 4.64 21.92 8.75
N ILE A 348 4.34 22.48 7.58
CA ILE A 348 3.33 23.55 7.42
C ILE A 348 1.97 23.09 7.94
N LEU A 349 1.54 21.89 7.56
CA LEU A 349 0.29 21.33 8.07
C LEU A 349 0.32 21.10 9.60
N ARG A 350 1.47 20.66 10.16
CA ARG A 350 1.64 20.53 11.63
C ARG A 350 1.53 21.88 12.33
N ILE A 351 2.14 22.94 11.78
CA ILE A 351 2.02 24.31 12.33
C ILE A 351 0.55 24.74 12.33
N LEU A 352 -0.23 24.34 11.34
CA LEU A 352 -1.64 24.71 11.18
C LEU A 352 -2.60 23.80 11.96
N GLY A 353 -2.10 22.87 12.77
CA GLY A 353 -2.91 22.06 13.69
C GLY A 353 -3.27 20.67 13.18
N PHE A 354 -2.56 20.15 12.20
CA PHE A 354 -2.72 18.77 11.74
C PHE A 354 -1.67 17.84 12.36
N LYS A 355 -2.09 16.67 12.80
CA LYS A 355 -1.19 15.53 13.03
C LYS A 355 -0.83 14.95 11.68
N THR A 356 0.43 15.05 11.28
CA THR A 356 0.90 14.60 9.96
C THR A 356 1.75 13.34 10.06
N GLN A 357 1.61 12.48 9.07
CA GLN A 357 2.43 11.30 8.84
C GLN A 357 2.81 11.26 7.35
N VAL A 358 4.05 10.92 7.09
CA VAL A 358 4.55 10.64 5.74
C VAL A 358 4.73 9.13 5.67
N VAL A 359 3.94 8.47 4.83
CA VAL A 359 3.90 7.02 4.76
C VAL A 359 4.16 6.53 3.35
N GLU A 360 4.73 5.35 3.23
CA GLU A 360 4.82 4.64 1.98
C GLU A 360 3.49 3.92 1.73
N PHE A 361 2.84 4.14 0.58
CA PHE A 361 1.53 3.55 0.30
C PHE A 361 1.52 2.59 -0.90
N VAL A 362 2.56 2.63 -1.74
CA VAL A 362 2.74 1.72 -2.88
C VAL A 362 4.15 1.14 -2.82
N SER A 363 4.31 -0.13 -3.22
CA SER A 363 5.64 -0.76 -3.25
C SER A 363 6.63 0.07 -4.08
N PRO A 364 7.89 0.23 -3.63
CA PRO A 364 8.95 0.87 -4.40
C PRO A 364 9.16 0.29 -5.80
N ASP A 365 8.85 -1.01 -5.97
CA ASP A 365 8.92 -1.69 -7.27
C ASP A 365 7.90 -1.14 -8.29
N ALA A 366 6.81 -0.55 -7.81
CA ALA A 366 5.76 0.01 -8.66
C ALA A 366 6.08 1.46 -9.08
N THR A 367 6.66 2.26 -8.18
CA THR A 367 7.09 3.64 -8.45
C THR A 367 8.10 4.11 -7.40
N ALA A 368 9.09 4.89 -7.83
CA ALA A 368 10.03 5.54 -6.91
C ALA A 368 9.39 6.69 -6.11
N ARG A 369 8.19 7.13 -6.50
CA ARG A 369 7.41 8.21 -5.85
C ARG A 369 6.17 7.60 -5.22
N ASN A 370 6.39 6.94 -4.09
CA ASN A 370 5.42 6.12 -3.38
C ASN A 370 5.00 6.71 -2.02
N VAL A 371 5.27 7.99 -1.82
CA VAL A 371 4.99 8.71 -0.59
C VAL A 371 3.54 9.23 -0.58
N LEU A 372 2.87 9.10 0.57
CA LEU A 372 1.58 9.69 0.86
C LEU A 372 1.69 10.52 2.14
N LEU A 373 1.24 11.75 2.04
CA LEU A 373 1.05 12.64 3.19
C LEU A 373 -0.36 12.43 3.74
N ARG A 374 -0.44 11.95 4.97
CA ARG A 374 -1.66 11.80 5.74
C ARG A 374 -1.68 12.85 6.85
N ALA A 375 -2.73 13.65 6.87
CA ALA A 375 -2.90 14.68 7.88
C ALA A 375 -4.31 14.63 8.50
N GLU A 376 -4.38 14.67 9.83
CA GLU A 376 -5.62 14.73 10.60
C GLU A 376 -5.61 15.97 11.48
N TYR A 377 -6.64 16.81 11.34
CA TYR A 377 -6.80 18.00 12.17
C TYR A 377 -7.16 17.62 13.61
N GLY A 378 -6.51 18.25 14.60
CA GLY A 378 -6.84 18.00 16.01
C GLY A 378 -5.69 18.19 16.99
N VAL A 379 -4.53 18.73 16.52
CA VAL A 379 -3.46 19.14 17.43
C VAL A 379 -3.43 20.66 17.59
N LYS A 380 -2.83 21.15 18.70
CA LYS A 380 -2.71 22.59 18.94
C LYS A 380 -1.84 23.25 17.86
N PRO A 381 -2.34 24.26 17.13
CA PRO A 381 -1.53 24.98 16.14
C PRO A 381 -0.39 25.77 16.79
N GLY A 382 0.66 26.06 15.99
CA GLY A 382 1.76 26.94 16.39
C GLY A 382 2.61 26.41 17.54
N GLN A 383 2.80 25.09 17.66
CA GLN A 383 3.70 24.50 18.63
C GLN A 383 5.15 24.94 18.34
N GLY A 384 5.81 25.55 19.34
CA GLY A 384 7.10 26.19 19.16
C GLY A 384 8.20 25.31 18.59
N GLY A 385 8.28 24.05 19.03
CA GLY A 385 9.25 23.10 18.47
C GLY A 385 9.06 22.87 16.98
N THR A 386 7.80 22.72 16.53
CA THR A 386 7.49 22.52 15.09
C THR A 386 7.80 23.77 14.27
N VAL A 387 7.51 24.97 14.81
CA VAL A 387 7.83 26.22 14.12
C VAL A 387 9.34 26.40 13.99
N ALA A 388 10.10 26.14 15.06
CA ALA A 388 11.55 26.23 15.03
C ALA A 388 12.19 25.22 14.05
N GLU A 389 11.71 23.97 14.02
CA GLU A 389 12.16 22.98 13.04
C GLU A 389 11.93 23.45 11.61
N TYR A 390 10.75 24.03 11.33
CA TYR A 390 10.39 24.56 10.03
C TYR A 390 11.31 25.72 9.60
N LEU A 391 11.47 26.72 10.48
CA LEU A 391 12.32 27.89 10.20
C LEU A 391 13.77 27.47 9.99
N ASN A 392 14.31 26.61 10.84
CA ASN A 392 15.68 26.10 10.70
C ASN A 392 15.89 25.41 9.32
N LEU A 393 14.92 24.60 8.87
CA LEU A 393 15.03 23.94 7.56
C LEU A 393 14.91 24.93 6.43
N ARG A 394 13.95 25.88 6.50
CA ARG A 394 13.74 26.95 5.53
C ARG A 394 15.00 27.79 5.35
N ASP A 395 15.57 28.24 6.46
CA ASP A 395 16.72 29.12 6.47
C ASP A 395 18.01 28.41 6.05
N ALA A 396 18.19 27.14 6.42
CA ALA A 396 19.33 26.32 5.98
C ALA A 396 19.37 26.13 4.46
N TRP A 397 18.21 26.18 3.78
CA TRP A 397 18.11 26.04 2.33
C TRP A 397 17.85 27.36 1.60
N HIS A 398 17.63 28.46 2.32
CA HIS A 398 17.29 29.79 1.78
C HIS A 398 16.15 29.73 0.77
N VAL A 399 15.07 29.01 1.12
CA VAL A 399 13.90 28.82 0.26
C VAL A 399 12.64 29.28 0.98
N THR A 400 11.65 29.69 0.19
CA THR A 400 10.28 29.88 0.66
C THR A 400 9.40 28.91 -0.12
N PRO A 401 8.94 27.80 0.49
CA PRO A 401 8.08 26.82 -0.19
C PRO A 401 6.80 27.47 -0.72
N TRP A 402 6.34 27.03 -1.88
CA TRP A 402 5.13 27.60 -2.50
C TRP A 402 3.91 27.50 -1.57
N LEU A 403 3.77 26.41 -0.80
CA LEU A 403 2.70 26.25 0.16
C LEU A 403 2.75 27.30 1.30
N GLU A 404 3.93 27.75 1.72
CA GLU A 404 4.06 28.85 2.68
C GLU A 404 3.48 30.14 2.09
N THR A 405 3.89 30.49 0.88
CA THR A 405 3.37 31.68 0.16
C THR A 405 1.86 31.59 0.01
N ARG A 406 1.34 30.44 -0.36
CA ARG A 406 -0.09 30.20 -0.58
C ARG A 406 -0.92 30.31 0.70
N LEU A 407 -0.35 29.95 1.83
CA LEU A 407 -0.99 29.99 3.16
C LEU A 407 -0.44 31.10 4.06
N ALA A 408 0.25 32.09 3.51
CA ALA A 408 0.97 33.11 4.26
C ALA A 408 0.12 33.78 5.34
N ALA A 409 -1.11 34.20 5.02
CA ALA A 409 -2.01 34.85 5.99
C ALA A 409 -2.39 33.93 7.17
N ARG A 410 -2.36 32.61 7.00
CA ARG A 410 -2.66 31.64 8.06
C ARG A 410 -1.41 31.27 8.87
N LEU A 411 -0.23 31.32 8.27
CA LEU A 411 1.04 30.98 8.90
C LEU A 411 1.64 32.17 9.68
N ALA A 412 1.46 33.41 9.19
CA ALA A 412 2.03 34.60 9.79
C ALA A 412 1.84 34.71 11.31
N PRO A 413 0.67 34.43 11.92
CA PRO A 413 0.51 34.52 13.38
C PRO A 413 1.41 33.55 14.17
N TYR A 414 1.89 32.49 13.54
CA TYR A 414 2.75 31.50 14.17
C TYR A 414 4.24 31.75 13.90
N LEU A 415 4.59 32.15 12.67
CA LEU A 415 5.98 32.40 12.28
C LEU A 415 6.53 33.67 12.92
N ALA A 416 5.79 34.77 12.91
CA ALA A 416 6.19 36.09 13.45
C ALA A 416 6.56 36.07 14.95
N ARG A 417 6.32 34.99 15.67
CA ARG A 417 6.73 34.85 17.07
C ARG A 417 8.17 34.36 17.23
N TYR A 418 8.78 33.91 16.14
CA TYR A 418 10.10 33.26 16.11
C TYR A 418 11.06 33.90 15.12
N GLU A 419 10.59 34.82 14.27
CA GLU A 419 11.36 35.76 13.46
C GLU A 419 11.69 37.01 14.28
#